data_8e91a16680344bc9cba933254589a5b9
#
_entry.id   8e91a16680344bc9cba933254589a5b9
#
_cell.length_a   1.000
_cell.length_b   1.000
_cell.length_c   1.000
_cell.angle_alpha   90.00
_cell.angle_beta   90.00
_cell.angle_gamma   90.00
#
_symmetry.space_group_name_H-M   'P 1'
#
loop_
_entity.id
_entity.type
_entity.pdbx_description
1 polymer ?
#
loop_
_entity_poly.entity_id
_entity_poly.type
_entity_poly.pdbx_seq_one_letter_code
_entity_poly.pdbx_strand_id
1 'polypeptide(L)'
;MGVCGARRTGSASGLTVEIEIRDAVPEDAVGLIDLRRTIFGESDFMLYAPDEYSDSDDAMAKRIGGMSRSGHSRLVLAFADRVLAGFLGVTGSDIPRRRHVAYVALGVLRAHWGRGIAGAMLKETLRWAPTAGISRLELGVMSGNRRAIELYERVGFRVEGTKKRAYLIGGRPVDEHFMAYIDET
;
A
#
# COMPACT_ATOMS: atom_id res chain seq x y z
N MET A 1 -13.24 -10.11 17.79
CA MET A 1 -14.58 -9.51 17.72
C MET A 1 -14.45 -8.09 17.23
N GLY A 2 -15.23 -7.68 16.24
CA GLY A 2 -15.38 -6.30 15.82
C GLY A 2 -14.60 -5.94 14.56
N VAL A 3 -15.08 -6.37 13.38
CA VAL A 3 -14.72 -5.82 12.06
C VAL A 3 -15.32 -4.41 11.99
N CYS A 4 -14.52 -3.38 12.26
CA CYS A 4 -14.93 -1.99 12.04
C CYS A 4 -14.60 -1.62 10.59
N GLY A 5 -15.50 -1.97 9.65
CA GLY A 5 -15.44 -1.53 8.27
C GLY A 5 -15.85 -0.07 8.15
N ALA A 6 -14.93 0.83 7.91
CA ALA A 6 -15.25 2.24 7.65
C ALA A 6 -15.77 2.40 6.22
N ARG A 7 -17.09 2.61 6.05
CA ARG A 7 -17.70 3.00 4.77
C ARG A 7 -17.57 4.51 4.57
N ARG A 8 -17.05 4.93 3.43
CA ARG A 8 -16.99 6.34 3.04
C ARG A 8 -17.50 6.53 1.61
N THR A 9 -18.31 7.55 1.41
CA THR A 9 -18.79 8.00 0.10
C THR A 9 -17.88 9.11 -0.40
N GLY A 10 -17.28 8.92 -1.58
CA GLY A 10 -16.52 9.94 -2.30
C GLY A 10 -17.32 10.44 -3.50
N SER A 11 -17.56 11.74 -3.61
CA SER A 11 -18.27 12.34 -4.72
C SER A 11 -17.31 12.92 -5.76
N ALA A 12 -17.36 12.36 -6.97
CA ALA A 12 -17.00 13.08 -8.18
C ALA A 12 -17.94 12.58 -9.29
N SER A 13 -18.76 13.49 -9.83
CA SER A 13 -19.74 13.26 -10.91
C SER A 13 -20.75 12.12 -10.68
N GLY A 14 -21.84 12.40 -9.98
CA GLY A 14 -23.15 11.77 -10.15
C GLY A 14 -23.36 10.33 -9.71
N LEU A 15 -22.32 9.51 -9.54
CA LEU A 15 -22.36 8.16 -8.99
C LEU A 15 -21.46 8.10 -7.75
N THR A 16 -22.07 7.91 -6.59
CA THR A 16 -21.36 7.67 -5.34
C THR A 16 -20.75 6.26 -5.39
N VAL A 17 -19.45 6.17 -5.62
CA VAL A 17 -18.72 4.89 -5.50
C VAL A 17 -18.63 4.53 -4.03
N GLU A 18 -19.16 3.37 -3.64
CA GLU A 18 -19.01 2.85 -2.29
C GLU A 18 -17.59 2.28 -2.14
N ILE A 19 -16.78 2.94 -1.28
CA ILE A 19 -15.43 2.47 -0.96
C ILE A 19 -15.47 1.76 0.40
N GLU A 20 -15.15 0.48 0.41
CA GLU A 20 -14.93 -0.31 1.62
C GLU A 20 -13.42 -0.57 1.79
N ILE A 21 -12.92 -0.37 3.02
CA ILE A 21 -11.53 -0.66 3.37
C ILE A 21 -11.54 -1.61 4.56
N ARG A 22 -10.86 -2.74 4.43
CA ARG A 22 -10.74 -3.73 5.51
C ARG A 22 -9.39 -4.43 5.49
N ASP A 23 -9.07 -5.09 6.60
CA ASP A 23 -7.92 -5.99 6.65
C ASP A 23 -8.12 -7.18 5.71
N ALA A 24 -7.03 -7.64 5.12
CA ALA A 24 -7.01 -8.87 4.35
C ALA A 24 -7.15 -10.10 5.26
N VAL A 25 -7.86 -11.09 4.77
CA VAL A 25 -7.94 -12.43 5.36
C VAL A 25 -7.30 -13.45 4.42
N PRO A 26 -6.84 -14.63 4.90
CA PRO A 26 -6.19 -15.63 4.05
C PRO A 26 -6.96 -16.00 2.78
N GLU A 27 -8.29 -15.96 2.84
CA GLU A 27 -9.21 -16.24 1.74
C GLU A 27 -9.11 -15.23 0.58
N ASP A 28 -8.55 -14.04 0.84
CA ASP A 28 -8.33 -13.01 -0.18
C ASP A 28 -7.09 -13.29 -1.07
N ALA A 29 -6.31 -14.32 -0.77
CA ALA A 29 -5.01 -14.57 -1.39
C ALA A 29 -5.07 -14.62 -2.92
N VAL A 30 -6.01 -15.37 -3.49
CA VAL A 30 -6.19 -15.49 -4.94
C VAL A 30 -6.50 -14.14 -5.57
N GLY A 31 -7.52 -13.44 -5.04
CA GLY A 31 -7.91 -12.13 -5.56
C GLY A 31 -6.81 -11.08 -5.45
N LEU A 32 -6.00 -11.14 -4.38
CA LEU A 32 -4.87 -10.23 -4.19
C LEU A 32 -3.72 -10.51 -5.19
N ILE A 33 -3.46 -11.77 -5.50
CA ILE A 33 -2.45 -12.14 -6.51
C ILE A 33 -2.87 -11.60 -7.89
N ASP A 34 -4.12 -11.81 -8.27
CA ASP A 34 -4.65 -11.33 -9.55
C ASP A 34 -4.65 -9.79 -9.62
N LEU A 35 -5.05 -9.12 -8.52
CA LEU A 35 -4.97 -7.67 -8.39
C LEU A 35 -3.52 -7.18 -8.60
N ARG A 36 -2.54 -7.80 -7.94
CA ARG A 36 -1.13 -7.40 -8.06
C ARG A 36 -0.61 -7.59 -9.48
N ARG A 37 -0.88 -8.75 -10.10
CA ARG A 37 -0.49 -9.00 -11.50
C ARG A 37 -1.05 -7.93 -12.44
N THR A 38 -2.32 -7.58 -12.26
CA THR A 38 -2.96 -6.53 -13.06
C THR A 38 -2.28 -5.18 -12.84
N ILE A 39 -2.06 -4.77 -11.58
CA ILE A 39 -1.41 -3.49 -11.25
C ILE A 39 0.01 -3.44 -11.82
N PHE A 40 0.77 -4.54 -11.74
CA PHE A 40 2.14 -4.61 -12.28
C PHE A 40 2.15 -4.47 -13.80
N GLY A 41 1.13 -4.97 -14.49
CA GLY A 41 0.93 -4.76 -15.94
C GLY A 41 0.48 -3.35 -16.33
N GLU A 42 -0.12 -2.61 -15.40
CA GLU A 42 -0.64 -1.26 -15.66
C GLU A 42 0.38 -0.13 -15.43
N SER A 43 1.52 -0.40 -14.77
CA SER A 43 2.40 0.66 -14.28
C SER A 43 3.87 0.24 -14.25
N ASP A 44 4.74 1.03 -14.88
CA ASP A 44 6.21 0.90 -14.82
C ASP A 44 6.80 1.33 -13.46
N PHE A 45 5.97 1.79 -12.52
CA PHE A 45 6.40 2.26 -11.19
C PHE A 45 6.30 1.20 -10.09
N MET A 46 6.07 -0.06 -10.47
CA MET A 46 6.04 -1.17 -9.52
C MET A 46 7.41 -1.88 -9.51
N LEU A 47 7.71 -2.57 -8.39
CA LEU A 47 8.98 -3.26 -8.22
C LEU A 47 9.14 -4.44 -9.19
N TYR A 48 8.06 -5.15 -9.48
CA TYR A 48 8.05 -6.32 -10.34
C TYR A 48 7.41 -6.01 -11.69
N ALA A 49 7.96 -6.58 -12.76
CA ALA A 49 7.24 -6.73 -14.01
C ALA A 49 6.14 -7.81 -13.85
N PRO A 50 5.10 -7.82 -14.70
CA PRO A 50 3.97 -8.76 -14.55
C PRO A 50 4.37 -10.24 -14.53
N ASP A 51 5.37 -10.61 -15.31
CA ASP A 51 5.93 -11.97 -15.47
C ASP A 51 6.91 -12.37 -14.36
N GLU A 52 7.42 -11.40 -13.60
CA GLU A 52 8.32 -11.65 -12.47
C GLU A 52 7.56 -12.00 -11.18
N TYR A 53 6.25 -11.71 -11.12
CA TYR A 53 5.45 -11.95 -9.92
C TYR A 53 4.87 -13.37 -9.88
N SER A 54 5.43 -14.22 -9.01
CA SER A 54 5.16 -15.67 -8.97
C SER A 54 4.71 -16.20 -7.60
N ASP A 55 4.11 -15.36 -6.75
CA ASP A 55 3.56 -15.84 -5.47
C ASP A 55 2.49 -16.92 -5.73
N SER A 56 2.51 -18.01 -4.95
CA SER A 56 1.44 -18.99 -4.93
C SER A 56 0.34 -18.60 -3.94
N ASP A 57 -0.88 -19.12 -4.16
CA ASP A 57 -2.05 -18.87 -3.31
C ASP A 57 -1.74 -19.23 -1.85
N ASP A 58 -1.14 -20.40 -1.62
CA ASP A 58 -0.76 -20.87 -0.28
C ASP A 58 0.28 -19.97 0.40
N ALA A 59 1.30 -19.51 -0.36
CA ALA A 59 2.31 -18.60 0.17
C ALA A 59 1.70 -17.24 0.54
N MET A 60 0.80 -16.73 -0.29
CA MET A 60 0.10 -15.49 -0.03
C MET A 60 -0.84 -15.61 1.17
N ALA A 61 -1.64 -16.68 1.27
CA ALA A 61 -2.52 -16.93 2.40
C ALA A 61 -1.74 -17.02 3.72
N LYS A 62 -0.61 -17.75 3.74
CA LYS A 62 0.30 -17.79 4.90
C LYS A 62 0.86 -16.42 5.27
N ARG A 63 1.26 -15.62 4.27
CA ARG A 63 1.77 -14.25 4.49
C ARG A 63 0.70 -13.36 5.11
N ILE A 64 -0.52 -13.37 4.58
CA ILE A 64 -1.66 -12.62 5.14
C ILE A 64 -1.90 -13.02 6.60
N GLY A 65 -2.00 -14.32 6.87
CA GLY A 65 -2.18 -14.83 8.22
C GLY A 65 -1.02 -14.49 9.17
N GLY A 66 0.23 -14.45 8.66
CA GLY A 66 1.40 -13.99 9.40
C GLY A 66 1.34 -12.52 9.77
N MET A 67 0.99 -11.66 8.83
CA MET A 67 0.85 -10.21 9.05
C MET A 67 -0.23 -9.93 10.10
N SER A 68 -1.40 -10.57 10.02
CA SER A 68 -2.48 -10.40 10.99
C SER A 68 -2.08 -10.76 12.43
N ARG A 69 -1.15 -11.69 12.61
CA ARG A 69 -0.68 -12.14 13.93
C ARG A 69 0.49 -11.32 14.48
N SER A 70 1.22 -10.60 13.64
CA SER A 70 2.45 -9.93 14.05
C SER A 70 2.22 -8.72 14.97
N GLY A 71 1.03 -8.13 14.93
CA GLY A 71 0.67 -6.93 15.70
C GLY A 71 1.28 -5.62 15.19
N HIS A 72 2.33 -5.69 14.37
CA HIS A 72 3.05 -4.53 13.79
C HIS A 72 3.15 -4.59 12.26
N SER A 73 2.49 -5.55 11.64
CA SER A 73 2.32 -5.64 10.18
C SER A 73 0.84 -5.73 9.84
N ARG A 74 0.46 -5.20 8.70
CA ARG A 74 -0.93 -5.15 8.28
C ARG A 74 -1.03 -5.21 6.76
N LEU A 75 -2.03 -5.88 6.24
CA LEU A 75 -2.40 -5.80 4.84
C LEU A 75 -3.85 -5.33 4.73
N VAL A 76 -4.04 -4.19 4.09
CA VAL A 76 -5.32 -3.54 3.89
C VAL A 76 -5.76 -3.72 2.45
N LEU A 77 -7.00 -4.07 2.23
CA LEU A 77 -7.65 -4.15 0.92
C LEU A 77 -8.71 -3.05 0.79
N ALA A 78 -8.80 -2.51 -0.41
CA ALA A 78 -9.82 -1.54 -0.77
C ALA A 78 -10.72 -2.12 -1.86
N PHE A 79 -12.02 -2.07 -1.64
CA PHE A 79 -13.06 -2.47 -2.60
C PHE A 79 -13.80 -1.22 -3.06
N ALA A 80 -14.06 -1.14 -4.37
CA ALA A 80 -14.91 -0.12 -4.98
C ALA A 80 -16.11 -0.84 -5.61
N ASP A 81 -17.32 -0.52 -5.16
CA ASP A 81 -18.55 -1.20 -5.56
C ASP A 81 -18.44 -2.74 -5.48
N ARG A 82 -17.86 -3.25 -4.38
CA ARG A 82 -17.56 -4.67 -4.08
C ARG A 82 -16.48 -5.31 -4.95
N VAL A 83 -15.82 -4.56 -5.84
CA VAL A 83 -14.71 -5.05 -6.65
C VAL A 83 -13.40 -4.71 -5.95
N LEU A 84 -12.51 -5.68 -5.79
CA LEU A 84 -11.19 -5.46 -5.21
C LEU A 84 -10.39 -4.52 -6.13
N ALA A 85 -10.09 -3.32 -5.62
CA ALA A 85 -9.55 -2.20 -6.41
C ALA A 85 -8.13 -1.78 -6.01
N GLY A 86 -7.68 -2.15 -4.80
CA GLY A 86 -6.35 -1.76 -4.33
C GLY A 86 -5.92 -2.51 -3.09
N PHE A 87 -4.63 -2.42 -2.79
CA PHE A 87 -4.02 -2.97 -1.58
C PHE A 87 -3.03 -1.98 -0.97
N LEU A 88 -2.82 -2.09 0.34
CA LEU A 88 -1.75 -1.44 1.07
C LEU A 88 -1.18 -2.41 2.10
N GLY A 89 0.11 -2.74 1.96
CA GLY A 89 0.85 -3.54 2.92
C GLY A 89 1.70 -2.66 3.82
N VAL A 90 1.68 -2.95 5.12
CA VAL A 90 2.57 -2.40 6.14
C VAL A 90 3.40 -3.55 6.68
N THR A 91 4.71 -3.47 6.55
CA THR A 91 5.64 -4.48 7.07
C THR A 91 6.48 -3.86 8.17
N GLY A 92 6.20 -4.25 9.40
CA GLY A 92 6.97 -3.87 10.58
C GLY A 92 8.19 -4.75 10.80
N SER A 93 8.92 -4.49 11.88
CA SER A 93 10.15 -5.20 12.23
C SER A 93 10.09 -5.79 13.63
N ASP A 94 10.49 -7.06 13.77
CA ASP A 94 10.66 -7.73 15.07
C ASP A 94 11.95 -7.30 15.82
N ILE A 95 12.85 -6.59 15.12
CA ILE A 95 14.10 -6.10 15.70
C ILE A 95 13.79 -5.00 16.72
N PRO A 96 14.14 -5.14 18.01
CA PRO A 96 13.73 -4.20 19.06
C PRO A 96 14.04 -2.73 18.76
N ARG A 97 15.20 -2.45 18.16
CA ARG A 97 15.64 -1.08 17.81
C ARG A 97 14.89 -0.50 16.60
N ARG A 98 14.11 -1.28 15.87
CA ARG A 98 13.33 -0.90 14.69
C ARG A 98 11.84 -1.20 14.83
N ARG A 99 11.36 -1.60 16.00
CA ARG A 99 9.95 -1.93 16.22
C ARG A 99 8.99 -0.77 15.93
N HIS A 100 9.47 0.45 16.09
CA HIS A 100 8.73 1.67 15.82
C HIS A 100 8.69 2.04 14.32
N VAL A 101 9.34 1.25 13.45
CA VAL A 101 9.47 1.53 12.01
C VAL A 101 8.74 0.46 11.21
N ALA A 102 7.94 0.87 10.22
CA ALA A 102 7.36 -0.04 9.25
C ALA A 102 7.47 0.50 7.83
N TYR A 103 7.58 -0.42 6.86
CA TYR A 103 7.62 -0.10 5.44
C TYR A 103 6.24 -0.23 4.81
N VAL A 104 5.88 0.73 3.95
CA VAL A 104 4.58 0.78 3.26
C VAL A 104 4.75 0.53 1.78
N ALA A 105 3.90 -0.34 1.23
CA ALA A 105 3.76 -0.54 -0.20
C ALA A 105 2.27 -0.53 -0.57
N LEU A 106 1.89 0.17 -1.62
CA LEU A 106 0.50 0.23 -2.07
C LEU A 106 0.37 0.19 -3.60
N GLY A 107 -0.78 -0.30 -4.04
CA GLY A 107 -1.18 -0.26 -5.42
C GLY A 107 -2.69 -0.12 -5.56
N VAL A 108 -3.13 0.56 -6.60
CA VAL A 108 -4.55 0.73 -6.97
C VAL A 108 -4.69 0.54 -8.47
N LEU A 109 -5.68 -0.24 -8.91
CA LEU A 109 -6.01 -0.43 -10.32
C LEU A 109 -6.22 0.91 -11.03
N ARG A 110 -5.70 1.02 -12.25
CA ARG A 110 -5.80 2.25 -13.06
C ARG A 110 -7.24 2.72 -13.24
N ALA A 111 -8.17 1.80 -13.46
CA ALA A 111 -9.60 2.10 -13.60
C ALA A 111 -10.22 2.80 -12.37
N HIS A 112 -9.59 2.70 -11.21
CA HIS A 112 -10.04 3.29 -9.94
C HIS A 112 -9.20 4.48 -9.48
N TRP A 113 -8.28 4.98 -10.32
CA TRP A 113 -7.49 6.16 -9.99
C TRP A 113 -8.37 7.43 -9.90
N GLY A 114 -7.92 8.40 -9.11
CA GLY A 114 -8.64 9.67 -8.92
C GLY A 114 -9.83 9.59 -7.97
N ARG A 115 -10.21 8.39 -7.49
CA ARG A 115 -11.37 8.18 -6.60
C ARG A 115 -11.03 8.26 -5.10
N GLY A 116 -9.78 8.64 -4.75
CA GLY A 116 -9.36 8.82 -3.36
C GLY A 116 -9.01 7.54 -2.60
N ILE A 117 -9.04 6.35 -3.24
CA ILE A 117 -8.83 5.04 -2.61
C ILE A 117 -7.47 4.96 -1.91
N ALA A 118 -6.38 5.29 -2.61
CA ALA A 118 -5.03 5.25 -2.03
C ALA A 118 -4.89 6.18 -0.82
N GLY A 119 -5.44 7.40 -0.90
CA GLY A 119 -5.46 8.34 0.22
C GLY A 119 -6.27 7.85 1.41
N ALA A 120 -7.39 7.14 1.15
CA ALA A 120 -8.21 6.56 2.21
C ALA A 120 -7.48 5.41 2.93
N MET A 121 -6.81 4.50 2.18
CA MET A 121 -5.98 3.43 2.77
C MET A 121 -4.82 3.98 3.58
N LEU A 122 -4.12 5.02 3.09
CA LEU A 122 -3.04 5.68 3.83
C LEU A 122 -3.55 6.31 5.13
N LYS A 123 -4.65 7.05 5.09
CA LYS A 123 -5.26 7.66 6.29
C LYS A 123 -5.68 6.61 7.33
N GLU A 124 -6.19 5.47 6.87
CA GLU A 124 -6.52 4.34 7.75
C GLU A 124 -5.25 3.77 8.39
N THR A 125 -4.18 3.62 7.61
CA THR A 125 -2.88 3.16 8.09
C THR A 125 -2.27 4.11 9.11
N LEU A 126 -2.31 5.43 8.85
CA LEU A 126 -1.79 6.44 9.78
C LEU A 126 -2.53 6.45 11.11
N ARG A 127 -3.84 6.16 11.13
CA ARG A 127 -4.62 6.03 12.38
C ARG A 127 -4.29 4.76 13.14
N TRP A 128 -3.99 3.67 12.43
CA TRP A 128 -3.65 2.38 13.03
C TRP A 128 -2.21 2.35 13.56
N ALA A 129 -1.24 2.95 12.88
CA ALA A 129 0.17 2.83 13.18
C ALA A 129 0.54 3.09 14.65
N PRO A 130 0.06 4.18 15.32
CA PRO A 130 0.35 4.40 16.73
C PRO A 130 -0.17 3.28 17.64
N THR A 131 -1.33 2.69 17.31
CA THR A 131 -1.90 1.57 18.11
C THR A 131 -1.05 0.31 18.04
N ALA A 132 -0.22 0.18 17.00
CA ALA A 132 0.74 -0.89 16.79
C ALA A 132 2.15 -0.53 17.29
N GLY A 133 2.33 0.61 17.94
CA GLY A 133 3.63 1.11 18.40
C GLY A 133 4.54 1.58 17.28
N ILE A 134 3.99 1.89 16.10
CA ILE A 134 4.73 2.40 14.94
C ILE A 134 4.61 3.91 14.92
N SER A 135 5.75 4.61 15.06
CA SER A 135 5.85 6.07 14.97
C SER A 135 6.52 6.54 13.68
N ARG A 136 7.04 5.60 12.86
CA ARG A 136 7.67 5.92 11.58
C ARG A 136 7.21 4.97 10.49
N LEU A 137 6.65 5.52 9.42
CA LEU A 137 6.30 4.79 8.21
C LEU A 137 7.24 5.22 7.07
N GLU A 138 7.85 4.24 6.41
CA GLU A 138 8.82 4.45 5.34
C GLU A 138 8.28 3.90 4.02
N LEU A 139 8.65 4.51 2.90
CA LEU A 139 8.40 3.98 1.56
C LEU A 139 9.47 4.43 0.57
N GLY A 140 9.60 3.67 -0.52
CA GLY A 140 10.33 4.07 -1.72
C GLY A 140 9.36 4.43 -2.83
N VAL A 141 9.67 5.44 -3.61
CA VAL A 141 8.89 5.83 -4.79
C VAL A 141 9.82 6.25 -5.93
N MET A 142 9.64 5.69 -7.11
CA MET A 142 10.41 6.11 -8.29
C MET A 142 10.20 7.60 -8.56
N SER A 143 11.28 8.34 -8.78
CA SER A 143 11.26 9.81 -8.89
C SER A 143 10.37 10.35 -10.02
N GLY A 144 10.10 9.52 -11.04
CA GLY A 144 9.17 9.82 -12.12
C GLY A 144 7.69 9.68 -11.75
N ASN A 145 7.37 9.03 -10.63
CA ASN A 145 5.98 8.82 -10.19
C ASN A 145 5.42 10.02 -9.43
N ARG A 146 5.29 11.16 -10.13
CA ARG A 146 4.83 12.44 -9.55
C ARG A 146 3.51 12.30 -8.80
N ARG A 147 2.57 11.53 -9.37
CA ARG A 147 1.25 11.32 -8.77
C ARG A 147 1.31 10.66 -7.39
N ALA A 148 2.15 9.64 -7.23
CA ALA A 148 2.34 8.97 -5.95
C ALA A 148 3.08 9.87 -4.96
N ILE A 149 4.11 10.61 -5.40
CA ILE A 149 4.85 11.56 -4.58
C ILE A 149 3.90 12.62 -4.01
N GLU A 150 3.10 13.27 -4.86
CA GLU A 150 2.11 14.26 -4.42
C GLU A 150 1.07 13.68 -3.46
N LEU A 151 0.65 12.42 -3.65
CA LEU A 151 -0.24 11.73 -2.73
C LEU A 151 0.41 11.56 -1.36
N TYR A 152 1.65 11.06 -1.31
CA TYR A 152 2.38 10.86 -0.07
C TYR A 152 2.65 12.16 0.67
N GLU A 153 3.05 13.22 -0.04
CA GLU A 153 3.26 14.55 0.54
C GLU A 153 1.97 15.12 1.17
N ARG A 154 0.82 14.97 0.49
CA ARG A 154 -0.49 15.41 1.01
C ARG A 154 -0.91 14.70 2.29
N VAL A 155 -0.45 13.49 2.54
CA VAL A 155 -0.76 12.75 3.77
C VAL A 155 0.35 12.85 4.82
N GLY A 156 1.39 13.66 4.56
CA GLY A 156 2.39 14.03 5.54
C GLY A 156 3.76 13.36 5.39
N PHE A 157 3.96 12.48 4.40
CA PHE A 157 5.30 11.97 4.11
C PHE A 157 6.21 13.08 3.57
N ARG A 158 7.51 12.97 3.85
CA ARG A 158 8.55 13.87 3.35
C ARG A 158 9.68 13.08 2.71
N VAL A 159 10.30 13.64 1.68
CA VAL A 159 11.50 13.07 1.06
C VAL A 159 12.67 13.26 2.03
N GLU A 160 13.32 12.17 2.40
CA GLU A 160 14.54 12.17 3.23
C GLU A 160 15.82 11.94 2.41
N GLY A 161 15.68 11.43 1.20
CA GLY A 161 16.81 11.19 0.33
C GLY A 161 16.42 10.66 -1.04
N THR A 162 17.42 10.58 -1.94
CA THR A 162 17.25 10.04 -3.27
C THR A 162 18.37 9.05 -3.57
N LYS A 163 17.99 7.81 -3.83
CA LYS A 163 18.90 6.77 -4.31
C LYS A 163 19.04 6.93 -5.82
N LYS A 164 20.25 7.23 -6.28
CA LYS A 164 20.55 7.36 -7.71
C LYS A 164 20.60 6.00 -8.37
N ARG A 165 19.95 5.89 -9.54
CA ARG A 165 19.96 4.68 -10.37
C ARG A 165 19.51 3.43 -9.59
N ALA A 166 18.46 3.59 -8.77
CA ALA A 166 17.93 2.52 -7.92
C ALA A 166 17.31 1.38 -8.74
N TYR A 167 16.78 1.69 -9.92
CA TYR A 167 16.16 0.73 -10.82
C TYR A 167 16.69 0.85 -12.25
N LEU A 168 16.52 -0.22 -13.04
CA LEU A 168 16.67 -0.22 -14.48
C LEU A 168 15.32 -0.60 -15.12
N ILE A 169 14.67 0.36 -15.76
CA ILE A 169 13.39 0.14 -16.45
C ILE A 169 13.62 0.25 -17.95
N GLY A 170 13.46 -0.86 -18.67
CA GLY A 170 13.78 -0.91 -20.10
C GLY A 170 15.24 -0.50 -20.40
N GLY A 171 16.19 -0.85 -19.52
CA GLY A 171 17.61 -0.49 -19.63
C GLY A 171 17.93 0.96 -19.25
N ARG A 172 16.94 1.76 -18.84
CA ARG A 172 17.17 3.16 -18.41
C ARG A 172 17.24 3.24 -16.89
N PRO A 173 18.25 3.94 -16.32
CA PRO A 173 18.37 4.13 -14.90
C PRO A 173 17.27 5.06 -14.38
N VAL A 174 16.63 4.66 -13.28
CA VAL A 174 15.59 5.41 -12.59
C VAL A 174 15.99 5.62 -11.14
N ASP A 175 15.85 6.84 -10.65
CA ASP A 175 16.11 7.21 -9.26
C ASP A 175 14.90 6.86 -8.37
N GLU A 176 15.14 6.61 -7.09
CA GLU A 176 14.12 6.39 -6.06
C GLU A 176 14.21 7.46 -4.99
N HIS A 177 13.09 8.11 -4.68
CA HIS A 177 12.97 8.90 -3.45
C HIS A 177 12.63 7.97 -2.29
N PHE A 178 13.38 8.12 -1.22
CA PHE A 178 13.06 7.54 0.08
C PHE A 178 12.24 8.56 0.85
N MET A 179 11.02 8.19 1.25
CA MET A 179 10.11 9.08 1.96
C MET A 179 9.70 8.47 3.29
N ALA A 180 9.47 9.33 4.29
CA ALA A 180 8.97 8.92 5.59
C ALA A 180 7.86 9.83 6.10
N TYR A 181 6.95 9.23 6.85
CA TYR A 181 6.03 9.90 7.76
C TYR A 181 6.50 9.62 9.19
N ILE A 182 6.60 10.66 9.99
CA ILE A 182 6.98 10.57 11.41
C ILE A 182 5.79 11.08 12.23
N ASP A 183 5.32 10.25 13.17
CA ASP A 183 4.38 10.66 14.19
C ASP A 183 5.15 11.31 15.32
N GLU A 184 4.95 12.60 15.52
CA GLU A 184 5.64 13.40 16.54
C GLU A 184 4.89 13.45 17.89
N THR A 185 3.78 12.68 18.03
CA THR A 185 2.97 12.67 19.27
C THR A 185 3.46 11.68 20.31
#